data_ecc970f163b743c37e4fea9e236e1612
#
_entry.id   ecc970f163b743c37e4fea9e236e1612
#
_cell.length_a   1.000
_cell.length_b   1.000
_cell.length_c   1.000
_cell.angle_alpha   90.00
_cell.angle_beta   90.00
_cell.angle_gamma   90.00
#
_symmetry.space_group_name_H-M   'P 1'
#
loop_
_entity.id
_entity.type
_entity.pdbx_description
1 polymer ?
#
loop_
_entity_poly.entity_id
_entity_poly.type
_entity_poly.pdbx_seq_one_letter_code
_entity_poly.pdbx_strand_id
1 'polypeptide(L)'
;MEISWGRALWRNFLGQSPDWYKLALIIFLIVNPLIFLISPFVAGWLLVAEFIFTLAMALKCYPLLPGGLLAIEAVFIGMTSAEHVREEVAANLEVLLLLMFMVAGIYFMKHLLLFIFTRLLLSIRSKMLLSLSFCVAAAFLSAFLDALTVVAVVISVAVGFYGIYHRVDSSRTEDTDLQDDSHIDKHYKVVLEQFRGFLRSLMMHAGVGTALGGVMTMVGEPQNLIIAKAAGWHFGDFFLRMSPVTVPVLICGLLTCLLVEKLRWFGYGETLPEKVREVLQQFDDQSRHQRTRQDKIRLIVQAIIGVWLVTALALHLAEVGLIGLSVIILATSLTGVTDEHAIGKAFTESLPFTA
;
A
#
# COMPACT_ATOMS: atom_id res chain seq x y z
N MET A 1 5.41 42.13 -12.56
CA MET A 1 4.86 41.73 -13.88
C MET A 1 3.59 40.93 -13.62
N GLU A 2 2.45 41.45 -13.94
CA GLU A 2 1.18 40.71 -13.85
C GLU A 2 1.17 39.57 -14.86
N ILE A 3 0.90 38.36 -14.37
CA ILE A 3 0.79 37.17 -15.23
C ILE A 3 -0.50 37.33 -16.04
N SER A 4 -0.46 37.17 -17.37
CA SER A 4 -1.66 37.22 -18.21
C SER A 4 -2.67 36.13 -17.75
N TRP A 5 -3.97 36.42 -17.87
CA TRP A 5 -5.07 35.53 -17.47
C TRP A 5 -4.94 34.14 -18.08
N GLY A 6 -4.53 34.01 -19.34
CA GLY A 6 -4.31 32.70 -19.98
C GLY A 6 -3.16 31.92 -19.37
N ARG A 7 -2.06 32.57 -19.00
CA ARG A 7 -0.95 31.90 -18.28
C ARG A 7 -1.34 31.49 -16.85
N ALA A 8 -2.16 32.30 -16.20
CA ALA A 8 -2.65 31.96 -14.86
C ALA A 8 -3.57 30.74 -14.92
N LEU A 9 -4.50 30.67 -15.86
CA LEU A 9 -5.38 29.53 -16.09
C LEU A 9 -4.57 28.27 -16.43
N TRP A 10 -3.58 28.37 -17.33
CA TRP A 10 -2.71 27.24 -17.69
C TRP A 10 -1.91 26.71 -16.50
N ARG A 11 -1.40 27.58 -15.64
CA ARG A 11 -0.70 27.16 -14.41
C ARG A 11 -1.61 26.48 -13.41
N ASN A 12 -2.87 26.92 -13.30
CA ASN A 12 -3.84 26.33 -12.40
C ASN A 12 -4.39 25.01 -12.92
N PHE A 13 -4.51 24.84 -14.25
CA PHE A 13 -4.97 23.59 -14.86
C PHE A 13 -4.00 22.46 -14.53
N LEU A 14 -4.48 21.43 -13.82
CA LEU A 14 -3.70 20.28 -13.31
C LEU A 14 -2.42 20.68 -12.53
N GLY A 15 -2.37 21.87 -11.96
CA GLY A 15 -1.30 22.31 -11.05
C GLY A 15 0.11 22.18 -11.61
N GLN A 16 0.99 21.46 -10.90
CA GLN A 16 2.41 21.28 -11.24
C GLN A 16 2.67 20.19 -12.30
N SER A 17 1.64 19.63 -12.92
CA SER A 17 1.80 18.61 -13.95
C SER A 17 2.57 19.14 -15.16
N PRO A 18 3.36 18.31 -15.86
CA PRO A 18 4.10 18.73 -17.04
C PRO A 18 3.19 19.27 -18.16
N ASP A 19 3.66 20.30 -18.89
CA ASP A 19 2.86 20.93 -19.95
C ASP A 19 2.41 19.96 -21.05
N TRP A 20 3.26 19.00 -21.41
CA TRP A 20 2.89 17.98 -22.39
C TRP A 20 1.71 17.10 -21.92
N TYR A 21 1.63 16.81 -20.61
CA TYR A 21 0.54 16.04 -20.03
C TYR A 21 -0.77 16.83 -20.04
N LYS A 22 -0.71 18.13 -19.67
CA LYS A 22 -1.85 19.04 -19.76
C LYS A 22 -2.41 19.11 -21.18
N LEU A 23 -1.50 19.21 -22.16
CA LEU A 23 -1.87 19.25 -23.58
C LEU A 23 -2.51 17.92 -24.01
N ALA A 24 -1.93 16.78 -23.62
CA ALA A 24 -2.48 15.47 -23.93
C ALA A 24 -3.93 15.33 -23.44
N LEU A 25 -4.20 15.73 -22.18
CA LEU A 25 -5.55 15.68 -21.64
C LEU A 25 -6.53 16.60 -22.37
N ILE A 26 -6.11 17.80 -22.75
CA ILE A 26 -6.96 18.70 -23.56
C ILE A 26 -7.26 18.08 -24.93
N ILE A 27 -6.27 17.41 -25.54
CA ILE A 27 -6.49 16.67 -26.80
C ILE A 27 -7.52 15.58 -26.59
N PHE A 28 -7.45 14.80 -25.52
CA PHE A 28 -8.43 13.76 -25.19
C PHE A 28 -9.84 14.35 -25.10
N LEU A 29 -10.01 15.41 -24.28
CA LEU A 29 -11.29 16.10 -24.11
C LEU A 29 -11.86 16.71 -25.41
N ILE A 30 -11.06 16.96 -26.44
CA ILE A 30 -11.52 17.44 -27.75
C ILE A 30 -11.83 16.26 -28.68
N VAL A 31 -11.02 15.20 -28.63
CA VAL A 31 -11.11 14.05 -29.55
C VAL A 31 -12.29 13.15 -29.19
N ASN A 32 -12.57 12.93 -27.90
CA ASN A 32 -13.65 12.07 -27.45
C ASN A 32 -15.01 12.43 -28.01
N PRO A 33 -15.50 13.70 -27.94
CA PRO A 33 -16.78 14.06 -28.52
C PRO A 33 -16.82 13.83 -30.05
N LEU A 34 -15.72 14.12 -30.74
CA LEU A 34 -15.63 13.95 -32.20
C LEU A 34 -15.70 12.47 -32.58
N ILE A 35 -14.99 11.60 -31.89
CA ILE A 35 -15.04 10.16 -32.16
C ILE A 35 -16.38 9.57 -31.74
N PHE A 36 -16.98 10.06 -30.65
CA PHE A 36 -18.30 9.59 -30.20
C PHE A 36 -19.38 9.85 -31.25
N LEU A 37 -19.35 11.00 -31.96
CA LEU A 37 -20.27 11.29 -33.06
C LEU A 37 -20.12 10.33 -34.25
N ILE A 38 -18.90 9.78 -34.46
CA ILE A 38 -18.64 8.86 -35.56
C ILE A 38 -18.94 7.41 -35.17
N SER A 39 -18.45 6.97 -34.00
CA SER A 39 -18.60 5.61 -33.50
C SER A 39 -18.55 5.56 -31.97
N PRO A 40 -19.69 5.40 -31.30
CA PRO A 40 -19.73 5.23 -29.84
C PRO A 40 -18.87 4.08 -29.31
N PHE A 41 -18.76 2.98 -30.06
CA PHE A 41 -17.93 1.82 -29.69
C PHE A 41 -16.45 2.18 -29.66
N VAL A 42 -15.93 2.89 -30.68
CA VAL A 42 -14.54 3.30 -30.72
C VAL A 42 -14.24 4.35 -29.64
N ALA A 43 -15.17 5.26 -29.41
CA ALA A 43 -15.04 6.27 -28.35
C ALA A 43 -14.96 5.60 -26.96
N GLY A 44 -15.73 4.56 -26.70
CA GLY A 44 -15.66 3.82 -25.44
C GLY A 44 -14.29 3.17 -25.20
N TRP A 45 -13.73 2.52 -26.23
CA TRP A 45 -12.38 1.94 -26.13
C TRP A 45 -11.28 2.99 -26.01
N LEU A 46 -11.44 4.12 -26.68
CA LEU A 46 -10.51 5.25 -26.55
C LEU A 46 -10.54 5.79 -25.13
N LEU A 47 -11.71 6.02 -24.55
CA LEU A 47 -11.86 6.49 -23.17
C LEU A 47 -11.18 5.52 -22.17
N VAL A 48 -11.33 4.19 -22.37
CA VAL A 48 -10.62 3.19 -21.55
C VAL A 48 -9.10 3.33 -21.69
N ALA A 49 -8.58 3.49 -22.90
CA ALA A 49 -7.15 3.66 -23.14
C ALA A 49 -6.61 4.96 -22.50
N GLU A 50 -7.37 6.04 -22.59
CA GLU A 50 -7.05 7.33 -21.96
C GLU A 50 -7.06 7.25 -20.44
N PHE A 51 -8.03 6.54 -19.88
CA PHE A 51 -8.09 6.29 -18.44
C PHE A 51 -6.89 5.48 -17.96
N ILE A 52 -6.51 4.41 -18.68
CA ILE A 52 -5.29 3.64 -18.42
C ILE A 52 -4.05 4.55 -18.50
N PHE A 53 -4.00 5.45 -19.49
CA PHE A 53 -2.90 6.42 -19.60
C PHE A 53 -2.83 7.33 -18.37
N THR A 54 -3.95 7.83 -17.86
CA THR A 54 -3.97 8.67 -16.64
C THR A 54 -3.46 7.92 -15.41
N LEU A 55 -3.80 6.64 -15.28
CA LEU A 55 -3.31 5.77 -14.21
C LEU A 55 -1.80 5.49 -14.36
N ALA A 56 -1.33 5.18 -15.57
CA ALA A 56 0.10 4.96 -15.83
C ALA A 56 0.95 6.21 -15.54
N MET A 57 0.38 7.40 -15.68
CA MET A 57 1.03 8.68 -15.41
C MET A 57 0.78 9.22 -13.99
N ALA A 58 0.37 8.38 -13.04
CA ALA A 58 0.06 8.77 -11.66
C ALA A 58 1.16 9.57 -10.96
N LEU A 59 2.44 9.29 -11.26
CA LEU A 59 3.59 10.06 -10.74
C LEU A 59 3.73 11.47 -11.35
N LYS A 60 3.03 11.77 -12.44
CA LYS A 60 3.07 13.09 -13.11
C LYS A 60 1.88 13.96 -12.75
N CYS A 61 0.73 13.33 -12.54
CA CYS A 61 -0.51 13.97 -12.11
C CYS A 61 -1.33 12.99 -11.30
N TYR A 62 -1.90 13.44 -10.20
CA TYR A 62 -2.79 12.63 -9.38
C TYR A 62 -4.00 12.16 -10.22
N PRO A 63 -4.24 10.86 -10.42
CA PRO A 63 -5.16 10.34 -11.43
C PRO A 63 -6.63 10.76 -11.27
N LEU A 64 -7.06 11.09 -10.05
CA LEU A 64 -8.41 11.57 -9.79
C LEU A 64 -8.75 12.82 -10.63
N LEU A 65 -7.80 13.72 -10.84
CA LEU A 65 -8.04 14.96 -11.55
C LEU A 65 -8.29 14.72 -13.05
N PRO A 66 -7.35 14.11 -13.79
CA PRO A 66 -7.56 13.84 -15.22
C PRO A 66 -8.64 12.79 -15.46
N GLY A 67 -8.68 11.70 -14.68
CA GLY A 67 -9.72 10.67 -14.80
C GLY A 67 -11.12 11.20 -14.48
N GLY A 68 -11.24 12.07 -13.47
CA GLY A 68 -12.49 12.76 -13.16
C GLY A 68 -12.99 13.68 -14.28
N LEU A 69 -12.08 14.40 -14.97
CA LEU A 69 -12.45 15.20 -16.14
C LEU A 69 -12.99 14.33 -17.29
N LEU A 70 -12.33 13.21 -17.58
CA LEU A 70 -12.80 12.26 -18.60
C LEU A 70 -14.15 11.65 -18.23
N ALA A 71 -14.37 11.32 -16.94
CA ALA A 71 -15.66 10.78 -16.48
C ALA A 71 -16.78 11.83 -16.59
N ILE A 72 -16.51 13.08 -16.22
CA ILE A 72 -17.45 14.18 -16.38
C ILE A 72 -17.79 14.37 -17.85
N GLU A 73 -16.79 14.39 -18.73
CA GLU A 73 -16.99 14.49 -20.17
C GLU A 73 -17.88 13.36 -20.71
N ALA A 74 -17.60 12.11 -20.32
CA ALA A 74 -18.39 10.94 -20.76
C ALA A 74 -19.87 11.09 -20.44
N VAL A 75 -20.21 11.67 -19.28
CA VAL A 75 -21.61 11.97 -18.92
C VAL A 75 -22.15 13.13 -19.76
N PHE A 76 -21.39 14.21 -19.95
CA PHE A 76 -21.85 15.39 -20.68
C PHE A 76 -22.12 15.14 -22.16
N ILE A 77 -21.30 14.31 -22.81
CA ILE A 77 -21.47 13.98 -24.23
C ILE A 77 -22.44 12.81 -24.45
N GLY A 78 -22.96 12.21 -23.38
CA GLY A 78 -23.95 11.14 -23.45
C GLY A 78 -23.38 9.74 -23.74
N MET A 79 -22.08 9.51 -23.51
CA MET A 79 -21.49 8.16 -23.55
C MET A 79 -22.08 7.28 -22.44
N THR A 80 -22.38 7.87 -21.29
CA THR A 80 -23.10 7.24 -20.18
C THR A 80 -24.07 8.23 -19.57
N SER A 81 -25.04 7.74 -18.78
CA SER A 81 -25.98 8.60 -18.05
C SER A 81 -25.62 8.68 -16.57
N ALA A 82 -25.98 9.77 -15.91
CA ALA A 82 -25.83 9.90 -14.45
C ALA A 82 -26.59 8.80 -13.70
N GLU A 83 -27.70 8.31 -14.27
CA GLU A 83 -28.48 7.21 -13.72
C GLU A 83 -27.72 5.89 -13.79
N HIS A 84 -27.10 5.58 -14.92
CA HIS A 84 -26.25 4.40 -15.08
C HIS A 84 -25.03 4.43 -14.14
N VAL A 85 -24.40 5.59 -13.99
CA VAL A 85 -23.30 5.77 -12.99
C VAL A 85 -23.80 5.46 -11.58
N ARG A 86 -25.00 5.93 -11.22
CA ARG A 86 -25.61 5.63 -9.90
C ARG A 86 -25.88 4.13 -9.72
N GLU A 87 -26.37 3.46 -10.75
CA GLU A 87 -26.61 2.03 -10.73
C GLU A 87 -25.33 1.23 -10.56
N GLU A 88 -24.25 1.59 -11.27
CA GLU A 88 -22.94 0.97 -11.14
C GLU A 88 -22.32 1.18 -9.75
N VAL A 89 -22.43 2.38 -9.18
CA VAL A 89 -21.98 2.67 -7.81
C VAL A 89 -22.75 1.80 -6.81
N ALA A 90 -24.09 1.70 -6.95
CA ALA A 90 -24.93 0.87 -6.09
C ALA A 90 -24.60 -0.62 -6.24
N ALA A 91 -24.35 -1.09 -7.47
CA ALA A 91 -23.99 -2.47 -7.76
C ALA A 91 -22.62 -2.85 -7.14
N ASN A 92 -21.70 -1.89 -7.03
CA ASN A 92 -20.36 -2.10 -6.50
C ASN A 92 -20.16 -1.52 -5.09
N LEU A 93 -21.23 -1.28 -4.34
CA LEU A 93 -21.19 -0.66 -3.01
C LEU A 93 -20.29 -1.44 -2.03
N GLU A 94 -20.29 -2.76 -2.06
CA GLU A 94 -19.43 -3.60 -1.23
C GLU A 94 -17.94 -3.33 -1.46
N VAL A 95 -17.54 -3.12 -2.72
CA VAL A 95 -16.14 -2.80 -3.07
C VAL A 95 -15.76 -1.43 -2.50
N LEU A 96 -16.66 -0.44 -2.63
CA LEU A 96 -16.47 0.89 -2.07
C LEU A 96 -16.36 0.85 -0.54
N LEU A 97 -17.23 0.11 0.12
CA LEU A 97 -17.21 -0.06 1.57
C LEU A 97 -15.94 -0.81 2.04
N LEU A 98 -15.49 -1.83 1.28
CA LEU A 98 -14.22 -2.49 1.53
C LEU A 98 -13.07 -1.48 1.49
N LEU A 99 -12.95 -0.72 0.39
CA LEU A 99 -11.90 0.28 0.23
C LEU A 99 -11.94 1.33 1.34
N MET A 100 -13.12 1.82 1.71
CA MET A 100 -13.25 2.87 2.72
C MET A 100 -12.99 2.35 4.13
N PHE A 101 -13.65 1.29 4.55
CA PHE A 101 -13.63 0.89 5.96
C PHE A 101 -12.56 -0.15 6.27
N MET A 102 -12.29 -1.09 5.34
CA MET A 102 -11.29 -2.11 5.59
C MET A 102 -9.90 -1.49 5.64
N VAL A 103 -9.56 -0.66 4.65
CA VAL A 103 -8.23 -0.02 4.56
C VAL A 103 -8.03 0.95 5.75
N ALA A 104 -9.04 1.77 6.10
CA ALA A 104 -8.97 2.61 7.27
C ALA A 104 -8.89 1.81 8.59
N GLY A 105 -9.59 0.67 8.67
CA GLY A 105 -9.53 -0.23 9.84
C GLY A 105 -8.12 -0.79 10.07
N ILE A 106 -7.46 -1.19 8.99
CA ILE A 106 -6.09 -1.70 9.03
C ILE A 106 -5.09 -0.65 9.49
N TYR A 107 -5.29 0.63 9.16
CA TYR A 107 -4.44 1.72 9.64
C TYR A 107 -4.31 1.72 11.16
N PHE A 108 -5.38 1.44 11.89
CA PHE A 108 -5.35 1.35 13.35
C PHE A 108 -4.58 0.13 13.87
N MET A 109 -4.26 -0.85 13.02
CA MET A 109 -3.42 -2.00 13.36
C MET A 109 -1.94 -1.77 13.06
N LYS A 110 -1.55 -0.60 12.55
CA LYS A 110 -0.19 -0.25 12.13
C LYS A 110 0.87 -0.57 13.21
N HIS A 111 0.59 -0.32 14.49
CA HIS A 111 1.52 -0.61 15.58
C HIS A 111 1.81 -2.11 15.75
N LEU A 112 0.80 -2.95 15.58
CA LEU A 112 0.98 -4.41 15.60
C LEU A 112 1.85 -4.86 14.43
N LEU A 113 1.58 -4.35 13.23
CA LEU A 113 2.35 -4.67 12.03
C LEU A 113 3.81 -4.24 12.16
N LEU A 114 4.05 -3.01 12.63
CA LEU A 114 5.38 -2.50 12.95
C LEU A 114 6.10 -3.41 13.95
N PHE A 115 5.40 -3.85 15.00
CA PHE A 115 5.95 -4.76 15.99
C PHE A 115 6.34 -6.11 15.38
N ILE A 116 5.49 -6.70 14.54
CA ILE A 116 5.75 -7.98 13.88
C ILE A 116 7.02 -7.89 13.02
N PHE A 117 7.10 -6.93 12.10
CA PHE A 117 8.25 -6.81 11.20
C PHE A 117 9.55 -6.42 11.93
N THR A 118 9.46 -5.57 12.95
CA THR A 118 10.61 -5.26 13.82
C THR A 118 11.13 -6.52 14.52
N ARG A 119 10.22 -7.35 15.05
CA ARG A 119 10.58 -8.60 15.72
C ARG A 119 11.23 -9.59 14.76
N LEU A 120 10.67 -9.77 13.58
CA LEU A 120 11.27 -10.63 12.56
C LEU A 120 12.69 -10.18 12.24
N LEU A 121 12.90 -8.87 11.99
CA LEU A 121 14.20 -8.31 11.62
C LEU A 121 15.28 -8.53 12.70
N LEU A 122 14.93 -8.32 13.97
CA LEU A 122 15.89 -8.40 15.06
C LEU A 122 16.11 -9.83 15.58
N SER A 123 15.13 -10.71 15.46
CA SER A 123 15.19 -12.07 16.00
C SER A 123 15.89 -13.06 15.07
N ILE A 124 15.79 -12.88 13.76
CA ILE A 124 16.31 -13.84 12.78
C ILE A 124 17.70 -13.39 12.30
N ARG A 125 18.71 -14.22 12.54
CA ARG A 125 20.10 -13.95 12.12
C ARG A 125 20.40 -14.37 10.68
N SER A 126 19.80 -15.47 10.23
CA SER A 126 20.01 -15.97 8.86
C SER A 126 19.33 -15.07 7.85
N LYS A 127 20.08 -14.47 6.90
CA LYS A 127 19.54 -13.62 5.84
C LYS A 127 18.47 -14.33 5.01
N MET A 128 18.73 -15.57 4.60
CA MET A 128 17.77 -16.35 3.82
C MET A 128 16.46 -16.60 4.57
N LEU A 129 16.56 -16.99 5.84
CA LEU A 129 15.38 -17.23 6.69
C LEU A 129 14.64 -15.91 6.95
N LEU A 130 15.36 -14.81 7.16
CA LEU A 130 14.77 -13.50 7.35
C LEU A 130 14.00 -13.03 6.12
N SER A 131 14.61 -13.12 4.93
CA SER A 131 13.97 -12.75 3.66
C SER A 131 12.71 -13.59 3.39
N LEU A 132 12.81 -14.92 3.63
CA LEU A 132 11.67 -15.82 3.52
C LEU A 132 10.56 -15.45 4.52
N SER A 133 10.93 -15.17 5.78
CA SER A 133 9.96 -14.78 6.83
C SER A 133 9.26 -13.46 6.52
N PHE A 134 9.97 -12.48 5.95
CA PHE A 134 9.37 -11.23 5.48
C PHE A 134 8.39 -11.48 4.35
N CYS A 135 8.76 -12.31 3.37
CA CYS A 135 7.88 -12.66 2.25
C CYS A 135 6.63 -13.39 2.75
N VAL A 136 6.78 -14.40 3.61
CA VAL A 136 5.65 -15.20 4.16
C VAL A 136 4.76 -14.32 5.06
N ALA A 137 5.34 -13.51 5.94
CA ALA A 137 4.56 -12.62 6.80
C ALA A 137 3.78 -11.58 5.98
N ALA A 138 4.42 -10.99 4.96
CA ALA A 138 3.77 -10.06 4.07
C ALA A 138 2.66 -10.74 3.25
N ALA A 139 2.87 -11.97 2.76
CA ALA A 139 1.86 -12.76 2.05
C ALA A 139 0.66 -13.08 2.95
N PHE A 140 0.92 -13.57 4.17
CA PHE A 140 -0.15 -13.86 5.13
C PHE A 140 -0.96 -12.60 5.47
N LEU A 141 -0.29 -11.50 5.77
CA LEU A 141 -0.96 -10.25 6.10
C LEU A 141 -1.76 -9.72 4.92
N SER A 142 -1.19 -9.71 3.72
CA SER A 142 -1.85 -9.20 2.52
C SER A 142 -3.04 -10.06 2.05
N ALA A 143 -3.12 -11.31 2.46
CA ALA A 143 -4.32 -12.14 2.21
C ALA A 143 -5.57 -11.61 2.95
N PHE A 144 -5.40 -10.82 4.02
CA PHE A 144 -6.51 -10.28 4.82
C PHE A 144 -6.47 -8.75 4.92
N LEU A 145 -5.35 -8.14 4.57
CA LEU A 145 -5.11 -6.71 4.64
C LEU A 145 -4.71 -6.22 3.25
N ASP A 146 -4.95 -4.95 2.98
CA ASP A 146 -4.51 -4.34 1.73
C ASP A 146 -2.98 -4.39 1.56
N ALA A 147 -2.54 -4.78 0.36
CA ALA A 147 -1.13 -4.92 0.01
C ALA A 147 -0.34 -3.61 0.20
N LEU A 148 -0.93 -2.47 -0.15
CA LEU A 148 -0.27 -1.16 -0.02
C LEU A 148 0.03 -0.82 1.44
N THR A 149 -0.91 -1.12 2.35
CA THR A 149 -0.72 -0.89 3.79
C THR A 149 0.41 -1.77 4.35
N VAL A 150 0.48 -3.05 3.97
CA VAL A 150 1.56 -3.94 4.41
C VAL A 150 2.92 -3.44 3.91
N VAL A 151 3.02 -3.07 2.64
CA VAL A 151 4.25 -2.51 2.05
C VAL A 151 4.63 -1.20 2.73
N ALA A 152 3.69 -0.28 2.96
CA ALA A 152 3.94 0.99 3.64
C ALA A 152 4.50 0.79 5.06
N VAL A 153 4.00 -0.21 5.78
CA VAL A 153 4.53 -0.57 7.11
C VAL A 153 5.96 -1.10 7.00
N VAL A 154 6.25 -1.99 6.06
CA VAL A 154 7.61 -2.52 5.85
C VAL A 154 8.58 -1.39 5.49
N ILE A 155 8.19 -0.47 4.61
CA ILE A 155 8.98 0.73 4.29
C ILE A 155 9.20 1.57 5.55
N SER A 156 8.16 1.79 6.36
CA SER A 156 8.26 2.56 7.61
C SER A 156 9.26 1.94 8.60
N VAL A 157 9.27 0.59 8.71
CA VAL A 157 10.27 -0.14 9.51
C VAL A 157 11.67 0.07 8.94
N ALA A 158 11.84 -0.09 7.63
CA ALA A 158 13.13 0.07 6.98
C ALA A 158 13.69 1.49 7.13
N VAL A 159 12.88 2.52 6.86
CA VAL A 159 13.24 3.93 7.01
C VAL A 159 13.53 4.27 8.48
N GLY A 160 12.72 3.76 9.40
CA GLY A 160 12.92 3.94 10.83
C GLY A 160 14.27 3.40 11.30
N PHE A 161 14.61 2.16 10.95
CA PHE A 161 15.88 1.56 11.30
C PHE A 161 17.06 2.23 10.63
N TYR A 162 16.93 2.60 9.36
CA TYR A 162 17.94 3.38 8.67
C TYR A 162 18.21 4.70 9.40
N GLY A 163 17.15 5.44 9.74
CA GLY A 163 17.27 6.71 10.47
C GLY A 163 17.88 6.57 11.86
N ILE A 164 17.59 5.48 12.59
CA ILE A 164 18.23 5.21 13.89
C ILE A 164 19.75 5.05 13.71
N TYR A 165 20.17 4.19 12.80
CA TYR A 165 21.59 3.95 12.56
C TYR A 165 22.32 5.21 12.05
N HIS A 166 21.72 5.91 11.09
CA HIS A 166 22.29 7.13 10.52
C HIS A 166 22.49 8.24 11.57
N ARG A 167 21.57 8.37 12.54
CA ARG A 167 21.67 9.36 13.62
C ARG A 167 22.71 9.00 14.68
N VAL A 168 22.78 7.75 15.10
CA VAL A 168 23.76 7.29 16.10
C VAL A 168 25.18 7.49 15.59
N ASP A 169 25.40 7.26 14.30
CA ASP A 169 26.73 7.33 13.69
C ASP A 169 27.17 8.76 13.37
N SER A 170 26.24 9.64 13.01
CA SER A 170 26.54 11.04 12.66
C SER A 170 26.66 11.99 13.86
N SER A 171 26.37 11.55 15.08
CA SER A 171 26.29 12.40 16.30
C SER A 171 25.39 13.63 16.13
N ARG A 172 24.37 13.56 15.29
CA ARG A 172 23.54 14.70 14.84
C ARG A 172 22.14 14.71 15.43
N THR A 173 21.56 15.91 15.50
CA THR A 173 20.19 16.21 15.94
C THR A 173 19.12 15.78 14.93
N GLU A 174 17.86 15.77 15.36
CA GLU A 174 16.67 15.23 14.65
C GLU A 174 16.40 15.75 13.23
N ASP A 175 16.95 16.90 12.84
CA ASP A 175 16.69 17.60 11.55
C ASP A 175 17.65 17.25 10.40
N THR A 176 18.39 16.14 10.48
CA THR A 176 19.38 15.80 9.44
C THR A 176 18.71 15.11 8.25
N ASP A 177 18.93 15.61 7.03
CA ASP A 177 18.52 14.96 5.79
C ASP A 177 19.19 13.57 5.69
N LEU A 178 18.36 12.53 5.69
CA LEU A 178 18.78 11.13 5.60
C LEU A 178 19.41 10.76 4.24
N GLN A 179 19.39 11.68 3.27
CA GLN A 179 19.99 11.51 1.95
C GLN A 179 21.37 12.19 1.82
N ASP A 180 21.75 13.05 2.78
CA ASP A 180 23.04 13.75 2.75
C ASP A 180 24.16 12.94 3.42
N ASP A 181 24.89 12.18 2.61
CA ASP A 181 26.07 11.41 3.03
C ASP A 181 27.40 12.21 2.87
N SER A 182 27.35 13.51 2.58
CA SER A 182 28.56 14.31 2.25
C SER A 182 29.57 14.39 3.38
N HIS A 183 29.10 14.28 4.62
CA HIS A 183 29.90 14.42 5.85
C HIS A 183 30.21 13.10 6.56
N ILE A 184 29.87 11.95 5.96
CA ILE A 184 30.09 10.62 6.53
C ILE A 184 31.49 10.11 6.13
N ASP A 185 32.24 9.55 7.09
CA ASP A 185 33.54 8.95 6.83
C ASP A 185 33.42 7.79 5.82
N LYS A 186 34.47 7.61 4.99
CA LYS A 186 34.49 6.59 3.93
C LYS A 186 34.21 5.17 4.43
N HIS A 187 34.68 4.83 5.64
CA HIS A 187 34.43 3.51 6.22
C HIS A 187 32.94 3.29 6.54
N TYR A 188 32.27 4.31 7.05
CA TYR A 188 30.86 4.26 7.36
C TYR A 188 29.97 4.26 6.12
N LYS A 189 30.39 4.92 5.03
CA LYS A 189 29.66 4.87 3.76
C LYS A 189 29.50 3.45 3.26
N VAL A 190 30.53 2.62 3.34
CA VAL A 190 30.46 1.21 2.91
C VAL A 190 29.47 0.42 3.74
N VAL A 191 29.47 0.59 5.07
CA VAL A 191 28.51 -0.08 5.96
C VAL A 191 27.09 0.40 5.70
N LEU A 192 26.92 1.70 5.44
CA LEU A 192 25.62 2.29 5.15
C LEU A 192 25.07 1.81 3.82
N GLU A 193 25.88 1.70 2.77
CA GLU A 193 25.48 1.14 1.48
C GLU A 193 25.09 -0.33 1.58
N GLN A 194 25.85 -1.13 2.33
CA GLN A 194 25.50 -2.52 2.61
C GLN A 194 24.17 -2.61 3.36
N PHE A 195 23.95 -1.73 4.35
CA PHE A 195 22.68 -1.68 5.08
C PHE A 195 21.50 -1.26 4.19
N ARG A 196 21.71 -0.29 3.30
CA ARG A 196 20.69 0.09 2.27
C ARG A 196 20.36 -1.10 1.35
N GLY A 197 21.38 -1.82 0.88
CA GLY A 197 21.21 -3.01 0.05
C GLY A 197 20.42 -4.11 0.77
N PHE A 198 20.75 -4.34 2.05
CA PHE A 198 20.04 -5.27 2.92
C PHE A 198 18.55 -4.88 3.09
N LEU A 199 18.25 -3.63 3.45
CA LEU A 199 16.88 -3.15 3.65
C LEU A 199 16.08 -3.20 2.33
N ARG A 200 16.70 -2.78 1.21
CA ARG A 200 16.08 -2.86 -0.11
C ARG A 200 15.65 -4.29 -0.45
N SER A 201 16.52 -5.28 -0.23
CA SER A 201 16.17 -6.67 -0.50
C SER A 201 15.00 -7.16 0.37
N LEU A 202 14.93 -6.78 1.64
CA LEU A 202 13.80 -7.12 2.51
C LEU A 202 12.49 -6.48 2.04
N MET A 203 12.52 -5.20 1.67
CA MET A 203 11.34 -4.50 1.13
C MET A 203 10.85 -5.15 -0.16
N MET A 204 11.76 -5.55 -1.06
CA MET A 204 11.41 -6.25 -2.30
C MET A 204 10.78 -7.61 -2.02
N HIS A 205 11.31 -8.40 -1.08
CA HIS A 205 10.71 -9.68 -0.71
C HIS A 205 9.33 -9.51 -0.06
N ALA A 206 9.16 -8.49 0.78
CA ALA A 206 7.84 -8.18 1.33
C ALA A 206 6.86 -7.75 0.24
N GLY A 207 7.29 -6.91 -0.72
CA GLY A 207 6.46 -6.51 -1.86
C GLY A 207 6.03 -7.69 -2.74
N VAL A 208 6.94 -8.63 -3.03
CA VAL A 208 6.59 -9.88 -3.69
C VAL A 208 5.62 -10.70 -2.85
N GLY A 209 5.87 -10.79 -1.54
CA GLY A 209 4.98 -11.49 -0.60
C GLY A 209 3.56 -10.92 -0.63
N THR A 210 3.40 -9.60 -0.60
CA THR A 210 2.06 -9.00 -0.64
C THR A 210 1.29 -9.35 -1.91
N ALA A 211 1.94 -9.31 -3.07
CA ALA A 211 1.33 -9.72 -4.33
C ALA A 211 0.92 -11.19 -4.33
N LEU A 212 1.78 -12.08 -3.82
CA LEU A 212 1.49 -13.52 -3.73
C LEU A 212 0.36 -13.85 -2.75
N GLY A 213 0.25 -13.09 -1.66
CA GLY A 213 -0.79 -13.28 -0.64
C GLY A 213 -2.11 -12.63 -1.02
N GLY A 214 -2.07 -11.42 -1.57
CA GLY A 214 -3.25 -10.64 -1.93
C GLY A 214 -4.17 -11.36 -2.91
N VAL A 215 -3.61 -12.13 -3.85
CA VAL A 215 -4.40 -12.91 -4.82
C VAL A 215 -5.08 -14.17 -4.24
N MET A 216 -4.76 -14.55 -3.00
CA MET A 216 -5.27 -15.81 -2.41
C MET A 216 -6.70 -15.68 -1.87
N THR A 217 -7.13 -14.49 -1.47
CA THR A 217 -8.45 -14.26 -0.88
C THR A 217 -9.21 -13.15 -1.59
N MET A 218 -10.52 -13.13 -1.41
CA MET A 218 -11.37 -12.11 -2.03
C MET A 218 -11.18 -10.71 -1.45
N VAL A 219 -10.53 -10.57 -0.28
CA VAL A 219 -10.35 -9.28 0.41
C VAL A 219 -8.93 -8.74 0.28
N GLY A 220 -7.97 -9.57 -0.15
CA GLY A 220 -6.58 -9.16 -0.30
C GLY A 220 -6.34 -8.13 -1.40
N GLU A 221 -7.23 -8.13 -2.42
CA GLU A 221 -7.20 -7.18 -3.54
C GLU A 221 -8.63 -6.81 -3.94
N PRO A 222 -8.95 -5.53 -4.24
CA PRO A 222 -10.31 -5.10 -4.57
C PRO A 222 -10.93 -5.83 -5.78
N GLN A 223 -10.14 -6.14 -6.80
CA GLN A 223 -10.59 -6.86 -7.98
C GLN A 223 -11.06 -8.28 -7.67
N ASN A 224 -10.49 -8.93 -6.65
CA ASN A 224 -10.90 -10.27 -6.23
C ASN A 224 -12.34 -10.27 -5.69
N LEU A 225 -12.76 -9.21 -5.01
CA LEU A 225 -14.13 -9.06 -4.52
C LEU A 225 -15.11 -8.95 -5.69
N ILE A 226 -14.75 -8.19 -6.75
CA ILE A 226 -15.57 -8.08 -7.97
C ILE A 226 -15.68 -9.44 -8.64
N ILE A 227 -14.58 -10.19 -8.77
CA ILE A 227 -14.58 -11.54 -9.35
C ILE A 227 -15.43 -12.48 -8.52
N ALA A 228 -15.26 -12.49 -7.20
CA ALA A 228 -16.03 -13.34 -6.29
C ALA A 228 -17.55 -13.07 -6.42
N LYS A 229 -17.94 -11.80 -6.45
CA LYS A 229 -19.33 -11.38 -6.62
C LYS A 229 -19.89 -11.81 -7.97
N ALA A 230 -19.18 -11.58 -9.06
CA ALA A 230 -19.60 -11.99 -10.40
C ALA A 230 -19.75 -13.51 -10.53
N ALA A 231 -18.89 -14.28 -9.83
CA ALA A 231 -18.92 -15.74 -9.81
C ALA A 231 -19.88 -16.33 -8.76
N GLY A 232 -20.46 -15.52 -7.87
CA GLY A 232 -21.31 -15.98 -6.77
C GLY A 232 -20.55 -16.79 -5.72
N TRP A 233 -19.27 -16.46 -5.48
CA TRP A 233 -18.40 -17.17 -4.54
C TRP A 233 -18.31 -16.44 -3.20
N HIS A 234 -18.43 -17.20 -2.10
CA HIS A 234 -18.13 -16.73 -0.77
C HIS A 234 -16.63 -16.79 -0.48
N PHE A 235 -16.20 -16.23 0.64
CA PHE A 235 -14.78 -16.15 1.03
C PHE A 235 -14.05 -17.51 0.95
N GLY A 236 -14.64 -18.56 1.55
CA GLY A 236 -14.09 -19.91 1.52
C GLY A 236 -14.05 -20.52 0.12
N ASP A 237 -15.10 -20.31 -0.68
CA ASP A 237 -15.19 -20.80 -2.06
C ASP A 237 -14.10 -20.15 -2.93
N PHE A 238 -13.90 -18.83 -2.79
CA PHE A 238 -12.86 -18.11 -3.52
C PHE A 238 -11.49 -18.71 -3.21
N PHE A 239 -11.15 -18.82 -1.92
CA PHE A 239 -9.86 -19.38 -1.50
C PHE A 239 -9.66 -20.80 -2.04
N LEU A 240 -10.65 -21.71 -1.89
CA LEU A 240 -10.53 -23.08 -2.34
C LEU A 240 -10.42 -23.20 -3.87
N ARG A 241 -11.18 -22.41 -4.62
CA ARG A 241 -11.18 -22.45 -6.09
C ARG A 241 -9.93 -21.83 -6.69
N MET A 242 -9.38 -20.79 -6.05
CA MET A 242 -8.15 -20.14 -6.48
C MET A 242 -6.87 -20.87 -6.01
N SER A 243 -6.95 -21.66 -4.93
CA SER A 243 -5.80 -22.34 -4.33
C SER A 243 -5.01 -23.24 -5.29
N PRO A 244 -5.62 -23.97 -6.26
CA PRO A 244 -4.86 -24.78 -7.22
C PRO A 244 -3.89 -23.97 -8.08
N VAL A 245 -4.12 -22.66 -8.22
CA VAL A 245 -3.24 -21.73 -8.94
C VAL A 245 -2.39 -20.92 -7.95
N THR A 246 -3.01 -20.32 -6.95
CA THR A 246 -2.32 -19.36 -6.07
C THR A 246 -1.32 -20.03 -5.14
N VAL A 247 -1.58 -21.26 -4.66
CA VAL A 247 -0.63 -21.98 -3.79
C VAL A 247 0.64 -22.39 -4.55
N PRO A 248 0.59 -23.02 -5.74
CA PRO A 248 1.79 -23.25 -6.55
C PRO A 248 2.56 -21.97 -6.87
N VAL A 249 1.87 -20.89 -7.22
CA VAL A 249 2.49 -19.58 -7.48
C VAL A 249 3.19 -19.04 -6.23
N LEU A 250 2.57 -19.13 -5.04
CA LEU A 250 3.21 -18.78 -3.77
C LEU A 250 4.49 -19.59 -3.55
N ILE A 251 4.43 -20.92 -3.74
CA ILE A 251 5.60 -21.79 -3.58
C ILE A 251 6.72 -21.41 -4.55
N CYS A 252 6.39 -21.20 -5.82
CA CYS A 252 7.37 -20.76 -6.82
C CYS A 252 7.97 -19.39 -6.48
N GLY A 253 7.14 -18.46 -6.00
CA GLY A 253 7.60 -17.13 -5.54
C GLY A 253 8.55 -17.23 -4.35
N LEU A 254 8.23 -18.05 -3.33
CA LEU A 254 9.11 -18.29 -2.19
C LEU A 254 10.43 -18.97 -2.60
N LEU A 255 10.39 -19.93 -3.52
CA LEU A 255 11.59 -20.55 -4.08
C LEU A 255 12.43 -19.53 -4.86
N THR A 256 11.79 -18.64 -5.61
CA THR A 256 12.49 -17.55 -6.32
C THR A 256 13.16 -16.60 -5.32
N CYS A 257 12.49 -16.22 -4.23
CA CYS A 257 13.10 -15.42 -3.15
C CYS A 257 14.35 -16.10 -2.59
N LEU A 258 14.29 -17.39 -2.30
CA LEU A 258 15.44 -18.16 -1.82
C LEU A 258 16.57 -18.22 -2.86
N LEU A 259 16.22 -18.39 -4.13
CA LEU A 259 17.17 -18.51 -5.22
C LEU A 259 17.96 -17.21 -5.43
N VAL A 260 17.28 -16.06 -5.50
CA VAL A 260 17.95 -14.77 -5.71
C VAL A 260 18.85 -14.39 -4.53
N GLU A 261 18.45 -14.72 -3.29
CA GLU A 261 19.29 -14.51 -2.10
C GLU A 261 20.52 -15.43 -2.11
N LYS A 262 20.35 -16.71 -2.46
CA LYS A 262 21.44 -17.68 -2.49
C LYS A 262 22.46 -17.37 -3.60
N LEU A 263 21.98 -16.98 -4.77
CA LEU A 263 22.79 -16.68 -5.93
C LEU A 263 23.34 -15.24 -5.93
N ARG A 264 22.85 -14.40 -5.01
CA ARG A 264 23.19 -12.98 -4.91
C ARG A 264 22.96 -12.20 -6.21
N TRP A 265 21.91 -12.57 -6.94
CA TRP A 265 21.55 -11.91 -8.19
C TRP A 265 20.84 -10.57 -7.92
N PHE A 266 20.95 -9.64 -8.86
CA PHE A 266 20.22 -8.35 -8.85
C PHE A 266 20.44 -7.51 -7.59
N GLY A 267 21.57 -7.68 -6.91
CA GLY A 267 21.89 -6.94 -5.66
C GLY A 267 21.20 -7.51 -4.41
N TYR A 268 20.72 -8.76 -4.46
CA TYR A 268 20.32 -9.53 -3.27
C TYR A 268 21.53 -10.16 -2.57
N GLY A 269 21.32 -10.71 -1.39
CA GLY A 269 22.33 -11.43 -0.62
C GLY A 269 23.17 -10.55 0.35
N GLU A 270 22.90 -9.24 0.40
CA GLU A 270 23.52 -8.36 1.40
C GLU A 270 23.04 -8.72 2.80
N THR A 271 23.98 -8.87 3.74
CA THR A 271 23.69 -9.21 5.13
C THR A 271 23.63 -7.98 6.00
N LEU A 272 22.87 -8.04 7.10
CA LEU A 272 22.85 -6.96 8.08
C LEU A 272 24.25 -6.85 8.74
N PRO A 273 24.96 -5.70 8.61
CA PRO A 273 26.25 -5.51 9.26
C PRO A 273 26.12 -5.66 10.79
N GLU A 274 27.12 -6.28 11.43
CA GLU A 274 27.05 -6.57 12.87
C GLU A 274 26.95 -5.30 13.72
N LYS A 275 27.70 -4.26 13.36
CA LYS A 275 27.62 -2.94 14.04
C LYS A 275 26.21 -2.36 13.99
N VAL A 276 25.53 -2.45 12.83
CA VAL A 276 24.14 -2.01 12.67
C VAL A 276 23.22 -2.82 13.55
N ARG A 277 23.41 -4.14 13.59
CA ARG A 277 22.62 -5.04 14.44
C ARG A 277 22.74 -4.68 15.91
N GLU A 278 23.93 -4.44 16.41
CA GLU A 278 24.17 -4.05 17.81
C GLU A 278 23.44 -2.75 18.17
N VAL A 279 23.55 -1.71 17.32
CA VAL A 279 22.86 -0.43 17.53
C VAL A 279 21.34 -0.63 17.55
N LEU A 280 20.79 -1.39 16.60
CA LEU A 280 19.36 -1.63 16.54
C LEU A 280 18.84 -2.47 17.71
N GLN A 281 19.62 -3.45 18.18
CA GLN A 281 19.28 -4.24 19.37
C GLN A 281 19.28 -3.39 20.63
N GLN A 282 20.30 -2.55 20.84
CA GLN A 282 20.34 -1.62 21.97
C GLN A 282 19.15 -0.67 21.97
N PHE A 283 18.77 -0.16 20.81
CA PHE A 283 17.59 0.69 20.68
C PHE A 283 16.29 -0.05 20.99
N ASP A 284 16.11 -1.31 20.49
CA ASP A 284 14.91 -2.12 20.82
C ASP A 284 14.85 -2.45 22.33
N ASP A 285 15.97 -2.78 22.95
CA ASP A 285 16.04 -3.07 24.38
C ASP A 285 15.68 -1.82 25.22
N GLN A 286 16.22 -0.65 24.88
CA GLN A 286 15.82 0.61 25.51
C GLN A 286 14.33 0.90 25.31
N SER A 287 13.83 0.76 24.10
CA SER A 287 12.41 0.94 23.78
C SER A 287 11.51 -0.05 24.53
N ARG A 288 11.95 -1.28 24.74
CA ARG A 288 11.21 -2.29 25.54
C ARG A 288 11.08 -1.91 26.99
N HIS A 289 12.13 -1.36 27.59
CA HIS A 289 12.12 -0.91 28.98
C HIS A 289 11.22 0.33 29.17
N GLN A 290 11.09 1.15 28.12
CA GLN A 290 10.24 2.33 28.13
C GLN A 290 8.75 2.03 27.83
N ARG A 291 8.44 0.84 27.27
CA ARG A 291 7.05 0.46 26.97
C ARG A 291 6.20 0.40 28.22
N THR A 292 5.17 1.23 28.24
CA THR A 292 4.18 1.27 29.30
C THR A 292 3.28 0.02 29.29
N ARG A 293 2.54 -0.22 30.37
CA ARG A 293 1.48 -1.24 30.38
C ARG A 293 0.42 -0.93 29.30
N GLN A 294 0.17 0.32 29.05
CA GLN A 294 -0.80 0.78 28.05
C GLN A 294 -0.39 0.36 26.62
N ASP A 295 0.90 0.49 26.27
CA ASP A 295 1.41 0.06 24.96
C ASP A 295 1.29 -1.46 24.76
N LYS A 296 1.56 -2.24 25.81
CA LYS A 296 1.41 -3.70 25.76
C LYS A 296 -0.06 -4.10 25.58
N ILE A 297 -0.99 -3.47 26.30
CA ILE A 297 -2.43 -3.72 26.15
C ILE A 297 -2.88 -3.33 24.74
N ARG A 298 -2.42 -2.22 24.20
CA ARG A 298 -2.75 -1.79 22.84
C ARG A 298 -2.34 -2.86 21.80
N LEU A 299 -1.15 -3.42 21.91
CA LEU A 299 -0.69 -4.50 21.01
C LEU A 299 -1.55 -5.76 21.15
N ILE A 300 -1.91 -6.16 22.38
CA ILE A 300 -2.78 -7.32 22.62
C ILE A 300 -4.17 -7.08 22.02
N VAL A 301 -4.74 -5.92 22.24
CA VAL A 301 -6.04 -5.53 21.67
C VAL A 301 -6.00 -5.59 20.14
N GLN A 302 -4.97 -5.01 19.52
CA GLN A 302 -4.82 -5.06 18.06
C GLN A 302 -4.65 -6.52 17.56
N ALA A 303 -3.94 -7.38 18.29
CA ALA A 303 -3.82 -8.79 17.94
C ALA A 303 -5.18 -9.51 18.02
N ILE A 304 -5.97 -9.25 19.07
CA ILE A 304 -7.34 -9.81 19.22
C ILE A 304 -8.24 -9.33 18.07
N ILE A 305 -8.17 -8.04 17.72
CA ILE A 305 -8.93 -7.49 16.59
C ILE A 305 -8.48 -8.12 15.26
N GLY A 306 -7.20 -8.39 15.08
CA GLY A 306 -6.70 -9.10 13.90
C GLY A 306 -7.25 -10.53 13.82
N VAL A 307 -7.31 -11.26 14.94
CA VAL A 307 -7.95 -12.57 14.99
C VAL A 307 -9.46 -12.47 14.71
N TRP A 308 -10.13 -11.48 15.28
CA TRP A 308 -11.54 -11.18 14.99
C TRP A 308 -11.75 -10.96 13.49
N LEU A 309 -10.93 -10.09 12.87
CA LEU A 309 -11.01 -9.79 11.45
C LEU A 309 -10.93 -11.05 10.60
N VAL A 310 -9.88 -11.86 10.79
CA VAL A 310 -9.68 -13.12 10.05
C VAL A 310 -10.85 -14.08 10.26
N THR A 311 -11.32 -14.21 11.50
CA THR A 311 -12.42 -15.12 11.85
C THR A 311 -13.74 -14.65 11.24
N ALA A 312 -14.03 -13.33 11.31
CA ALA A 312 -15.25 -12.75 10.77
C ALA A 312 -15.33 -12.91 9.25
N LEU A 313 -14.20 -12.72 8.56
CA LEU A 313 -14.10 -12.94 7.11
C LEU A 313 -14.24 -14.42 6.75
N ALA A 314 -13.54 -15.31 7.45
CA ALA A 314 -13.56 -16.74 7.17
C ALA A 314 -14.95 -17.37 7.40
N LEU A 315 -15.67 -16.93 8.43
CA LEU A 315 -17.01 -17.40 8.76
C LEU A 315 -18.14 -16.60 8.06
N HIS A 316 -17.76 -15.60 7.26
CA HIS A 316 -18.71 -14.75 6.54
C HIS A 316 -19.80 -14.15 7.45
N LEU A 317 -19.36 -13.58 8.60
CA LEU A 317 -20.31 -13.10 9.63
C LEU A 317 -21.08 -11.85 9.18
N ALA A 318 -20.50 -11.06 8.27
CA ALA A 318 -21.12 -9.88 7.67
C ALA A 318 -20.41 -9.55 6.34
N GLU A 319 -20.93 -8.56 5.61
CA GLU A 319 -20.26 -7.99 4.45
C GLU A 319 -18.89 -7.42 4.82
N VAL A 320 -17.93 -7.51 3.89
CA VAL A 320 -16.52 -7.16 4.14
C VAL A 320 -16.36 -5.73 4.63
N GLY A 321 -17.10 -4.78 4.05
CA GLY A 321 -17.07 -3.38 4.48
C GLY A 321 -17.56 -3.18 5.93
N LEU A 322 -18.59 -3.91 6.36
CA LEU A 322 -19.10 -3.87 7.72
C LEU A 322 -18.13 -4.50 8.72
N ILE A 323 -17.44 -5.57 8.33
CA ILE A 323 -16.34 -6.14 9.13
C ILE A 323 -15.24 -5.10 9.30
N GLY A 324 -14.83 -4.39 8.23
CA GLY A 324 -13.87 -3.29 8.31
C GLY A 324 -14.31 -2.17 9.25
N LEU A 325 -15.57 -1.76 9.19
CA LEU A 325 -16.15 -0.78 10.13
C LEU A 325 -16.09 -1.27 11.58
N SER A 326 -16.39 -2.56 11.83
CA SER A 326 -16.27 -3.14 13.17
C SER A 326 -14.83 -3.08 13.70
N VAL A 327 -13.83 -3.31 12.82
CA VAL A 327 -12.41 -3.17 13.17
C VAL A 327 -12.08 -1.74 13.57
N ILE A 328 -12.55 -0.72 12.83
CA ILE A 328 -12.37 0.69 13.18
C ILE A 328 -12.93 0.95 14.57
N ILE A 329 -14.19 0.59 14.80
CA ILE A 329 -14.89 0.85 16.08
C ILE A 329 -14.17 0.15 17.24
N LEU A 330 -13.84 -1.13 17.10
CA LEU A 330 -13.14 -1.87 18.14
C LEU A 330 -11.73 -1.32 18.39
N ALA A 331 -10.98 -1.02 17.33
CA ALA A 331 -9.63 -0.49 17.46
C ALA A 331 -9.65 0.89 18.14
N THR A 332 -10.47 1.82 17.71
CA THR A 332 -10.53 3.18 18.29
C THR A 332 -11.02 3.15 19.72
N SER A 333 -12.10 2.43 20.00
CA SER A 333 -12.71 2.36 21.34
C SER A 333 -11.79 1.70 22.37
N LEU A 334 -11.11 0.61 22.01
CA LEU A 334 -10.30 -0.17 22.94
C LEU A 334 -8.83 0.28 23.04
N THR A 335 -8.34 1.12 22.10
CA THR A 335 -6.98 1.68 22.17
C THR A 335 -6.96 3.15 22.59
N GLY A 336 -8.14 3.75 22.89
CA GLY A 336 -8.25 5.12 23.37
C GLY A 336 -8.00 6.19 22.30
N VAL A 337 -8.22 5.86 21.02
CA VAL A 337 -8.17 6.83 19.91
C VAL A 337 -9.55 7.45 19.78
N THR A 338 -9.79 8.55 20.49
CA THR A 338 -11.11 9.23 20.55
C THR A 338 -11.11 10.58 19.83
N ASP A 339 -9.96 11.00 19.34
CA ASP A 339 -9.80 12.28 18.66
C ASP A 339 -10.25 12.19 17.19
N GLU A 340 -11.15 13.09 16.78
CA GLU A 340 -11.69 13.16 15.43
C GLU A 340 -10.57 13.35 14.38
N HIS A 341 -9.54 14.14 14.70
CA HIS A 341 -8.41 14.36 13.82
C HIS A 341 -7.61 13.06 13.56
N ALA A 342 -7.38 12.24 14.59
CA ALA A 342 -6.70 10.97 14.46
C ALA A 342 -7.53 9.96 13.63
N ILE A 343 -8.84 9.96 13.78
CA ILE A 343 -9.75 9.14 12.97
C ILE A 343 -9.75 9.64 11.51
N GLY A 344 -9.91 10.95 11.29
CA GLY A 344 -9.86 11.56 9.97
C GLY A 344 -8.53 11.30 9.25
N LYS A 345 -7.42 11.35 9.98
CA LYS A 345 -6.09 11.02 9.47
C LYS A 345 -5.99 9.57 8.98
N ALA A 346 -6.60 8.63 9.68
CA ALA A 346 -6.65 7.24 9.24
C ALA A 346 -7.33 7.10 7.87
N PHE A 347 -8.42 7.82 7.64
CA PHE A 347 -9.08 7.84 6.33
C PHE A 347 -8.25 8.55 5.26
N THR A 348 -7.58 9.66 5.57
CA THR A 348 -6.78 10.41 4.59
C THR A 348 -5.45 9.75 4.23
N GLU A 349 -4.78 9.08 5.20
CA GLU A 349 -3.51 8.42 4.96
C GLU A 349 -3.65 6.99 4.40
N SER A 350 -4.78 6.33 4.65
CA SER A 350 -5.00 4.95 4.25
C SER A 350 -5.80 4.81 2.95
N LEU A 351 -6.61 5.79 2.59
CA LEU A 351 -7.36 5.75 1.33
C LEU A 351 -6.47 6.18 0.17
N PRO A 352 -6.06 5.28 -0.71
CA PRO A 352 -5.52 5.68 -2.00
C PRO A 352 -6.68 6.23 -2.82
N PHE A 353 -6.86 7.55 -2.86
CA PHE A 353 -7.87 8.22 -3.71
C PHE A 353 -7.69 7.92 -5.21
N THR A 354 -6.68 7.14 -5.55
CA THR A 354 -6.37 6.63 -6.88
C THR A 354 -7.02 5.28 -7.18
N ALA A 355 -7.59 4.64 -6.19
CA ALA A 355 -8.36 3.40 -6.37
C ALA A 355 -9.84 3.72 -6.48
#